data_d5ab6cb6712f4f290315d8f82b9247f4
#
_entry.id   d5ab6cb6712f4f290315d8f82b9247f4
#
_cell.length_a   1.000
_cell.length_b   1.000
_cell.length_c   1.000
_cell.angle_alpha   90.00
_cell.angle_beta   90.00
_cell.angle_gamma   90.00
#
_symmetry.space_group_name_H-M   'P 1'
#
loop_
_entity.id
_entity.type
_entity.pdbx_description
1 polymer ?
#
loop_
_entity_poly.entity_id
_entity_poly.type
_entity_poly.pdbx_seq_one_letter_code
_entity_poly.pdbx_strand_id
1 'polypeptide(L)'
;MRRTRAIGGALLAGLVLAALLAPVLTPHAPLRQFTDYENAPPMRPHLVSADGRIVWPFVRPVKLVDRLERRFEATRDEVPIRWFNSGVLLSIDESRGPWFPLGTDPLGRDVFSRLLFGARLSLSVAFVASLGALLAGLAVGGVAGFAGGRLETALMAVADFVLVLPAIYVVLALRAAMPLVLSVPQVFWTLSLVLAAAGWPVVARGVRGIIAA
;
A
#
# COMPACT_ATOMS: atom_id res chain seq x y z
N MET A 1 -19.18 -21.99 -5.65
CA MET A 1 -19.34 -20.51 -5.64
C MET A 1 -19.31 -19.88 -4.24
N ARG A 2 -20.03 -20.36 -3.19
CA ARG A 2 -20.00 -19.74 -1.84
C ARG A 2 -18.62 -19.79 -1.18
N ARG A 3 -17.90 -20.91 -1.25
CA ARG A 3 -16.54 -21.05 -0.65
C ARG A 3 -15.51 -20.12 -1.26
N THR A 4 -15.51 -19.95 -2.59
CA THR A 4 -14.57 -19.06 -3.30
C THR A 4 -14.81 -17.59 -2.93
N ARG A 5 -16.07 -17.17 -2.80
CA ARG A 5 -16.42 -15.81 -2.33
C ARG A 5 -16.00 -15.56 -0.89
N ALA A 6 -16.16 -16.56 0.00
CA ALA A 6 -15.73 -16.46 1.38
C ALA A 6 -14.20 -16.34 1.50
N ILE A 7 -13.43 -17.13 0.73
CA ILE A 7 -11.97 -17.07 0.71
C ILE A 7 -11.51 -15.69 0.18
N GLY A 8 -12.07 -15.22 -0.94
CA GLY A 8 -11.73 -13.91 -1.50
C GLY A 8 -12.03 -12.76 -0.54
N GLY A 9 -13.19 -12.81 0.12
CA GLY A 9 -13.58 -11.83 1.15
C GLY A 9 -12.64 -11.85 2.37
N ALA A 10 -12.25 -13.03 2.84
CA ALA A 10 -11.32 -13.18 3.96
C ALA A 10 -9.92 -12.65 3.63
N LEU A 11 -9.42 -12.93 2.42
CA LEU A 11 -8.13 -12.39 1.95
C LEU A 11 -8.15 -10.86 1.87
N LEU A 12 -9.21 -10.29 1.29
CA LEU A 12 -9.35 -8.83 1.20
C LEU A 12 -9.45 -8.20 2.58
N ALA A 13 -10.27 -8.77 3.48
CA ALA A 13 -10.40 -8.29 4.85
C ALA A 13 -9.06 -8.37 5.60
N GLY A 14 -8.31 -9.45 5.43
CA GLY A 14 -6.97 -9.62 5.99
C GLY A 14 -5.98 -8.57 5.49
N LEU A 15 -5.99 -8.28 4.19
CA LEU A 15 -5.14 -7.24 3.60
C LEU A 15 -5.49 -5.84 4.13
N VAL A 16 -6.78 -5.50 4.19
CA VAL A 16 -7.26 -4.23 4.73
C VAL A 16 -6.88 -4.10 6.21
N LEU A 17 -7.09 -5.15 6.99
CA LEU A 17 -6.74 -5.16 8.40
C LEU A 17 -5.23 -5.00 8.62
N ALA A 18 -4.40 -5.71 7.87
CA ALA A 18 -2.94 -5.57 7.93
C ALA A 18 -2.49 -4.15 7.57
N ALA A 19 -3.10 -3.53 6.56
CA ALA A 19 -2.82 -2.16 6.16
C ALA A 19 -3.24 -1.14 7.24
N LEU A 20 -4.39 -1.33 7.87
CA LEU A 20 -4.86 -0.46 8.96
C LEU A 20 -3.96 -0.58 10.19
N LEU A 21 -3.53 -1.80 10.51
CA LEU A 21 -2.66 -2.10 11.64
C LEU A 21 -1.17 -1.89 11.33
N ALA A 22 -0.79 -1.40 10.15
CA ALA A 22 0.60 -1.17 9.77
C ALA A 22 1.44 -0.45 10.85
N PRO A 23 0.96 0.63 11.51
CA PRO A 23 1.75 1.32 12.55
C PRO A 23 2.07 0.45 13.76
N VAL A 24 1.24 -0.56 14.04
CA VAL A 24 1.41 -1.48 15.18
C VAL A 24 2.20 -2.74 14.77
N LEU A 25 2.06 -3.17 13.51
CA LEU A 25 2.69 -4.39 13.01
C LEU A 25 4.16 -4.18 12.60
N THR A 26 4.55 -2.95 12.26
CA THR A 26 5.88 -2.68 11.69
C THR A 26 6.89 -2.28 12.77
N PRO A 27 8.08 -2.90 12.78
CA PRO A 27 9.11 -2.59 13.76
C PRO A 27 9.74 -1.21 13.54
N HIS A 28 9.72 -0.68 12.31
CA HIS A 28 10.38 0.58 11.97
C HIS A 28 9.47 1.54 11.20
N ALA A 29 9.81 2.84 11.25
CA ALA A 29 9.19 3.81 10.36
C ALA A 29 9.58 3.55 8.89
N PRO A 30 8.65 3.66 7.91
CA PRO A 30 8.87 3.22 6.52
C PRO A 30 9.94 4.02 5.76
N LEU A 31 10.28 5.22 6.25
CA LEU A 31 11.29 6.09 5.64
C LEU A 31 12.62 6.09 6.42
N ARG A 32 12.70 5.40 7.57
CA ARG A 32 13.94 5.29 8.35
C ARG A 32 14.98 4.52 7.55
N GLN A 33 16.16 5.09 7.40
CA GLN A 33 17.30 4.50 6.69
C GLN A 33 18.34 3.99 7.68
N PHE A 34 18.89 2.84 7.40
CA PHE A 34 19.98 2.19 8.15
C PHE A 34 21.17 2.03 7.21
N THR A 35 22.07 3.00 7.21
CA THR A 35 23.16 3.13 6.24
C THR A 35 24.14 1.95 6.20
N ASP A 36 24.28 1.22 7.32
CA ASP A 36 25.13 0.01 7.38
C ASP A 36 24.37 -1.27 7.00
N TYR A 37 23.08 -1.17 6.64
CA TYR A 37 22.21 -2.32 6.34
C TYR A 37 21.58 -2.24 4.94
N GLU A 38 22.25 -1.63 3.97
CA GLU A 38 21.79 -1.61 2.59
C GLU A 38 21.79 -3.02 1.99
N ASN A 39 20.65 -3.46 1.46
CA ASN A 39 20.42 -4.82 0.94
C ASN A 39 20.69 -5.93 1.98
N ALA A 40 20.46 -5.67 3.28
CA ALA A 40 20.57 -6.71 4.29
C ALA A 40 19.53 -7.81 4.06
N PRO A 41 19.91 -9.09 4.28
CA PRO A 41 19.03 -10.23 4.08
C PRO A 41 17.88 -10.25 5.12
N PRO A 42 16.79 -11.00 4.82
CA PRO A 42 15.70 -11.22 5.77
C PRO A 42 16.19 -11.92 7.04
N MET A 43 15.76 -11.39 8.19
CA MET A 43 16.07 -11.96 9.52
C MET A 43 14.87 -12.73 10.04
N ARG A 44 14.96 -14.06 10.02
CA ARG A 44 13.86 -14.95 10.43
C ARG A 44 13.82 -15.13 11.94
N PRO A 45 12.63 -15.20 12.56
CA PRO A 45 12.51 -15.64 13.94
C PRO A 45 12.88 -17.13 14.08
N HIS A 46 13.57 -17.45 15.17
CA HIS A 46 13.94 -18.80 15.56
C HIS A 46 13.23 -19.18 16.87
N LEU A 47 12.88 -20.47 16.99
CA LEU A 47 12.25 -21.05 18.18
C LEU A 47 13.17 -22.06 18.87
N VAL A 48 14.25 -22.44 18.18
CA VAL A 48 15.20 -23.45 18.67
C VAL A 48 16.57 -22.78 18.79
N SER A 49 17.13 -22.79 20.01
CA SER A 49 18.47 -22.31 20.31
C SER A 49 19.54 -23.22 19.71
N ALA A 50 20.81 -22.78 19.69
CA ALA A 50 21.94 -23.56 19.25
C ALA A 50 22.10 -24.90 20.01
N ASP A 51 21.62 -24.96 21.25
CA ASP A 51 21.64 -26.17 22.11
C ASP A 51 20.49 -27.15 21.82
N GLY A 52 19.67 -26.92 20.79
CA GLY A 52 18.54 -27.77 20.45
C GLY A 52 17.32 -27.63 21.37
N ARG A 53 17.32 -26.66 22.29
CA ARG A 53 16.18 -26.40 23.20
C ARG A 53 15.17 -25.45 22.56
N ILE A 54 13.88 -25.74 22.78
CA ILE A 54 12.80 -24.79 22.43
C ILE A 54 12.86 -23.64 23.43
N VAL A 55 13.04 -22.43 22.90
CA VAL A 55 13.13 -21.20 23.69
C VAL A 55 12.12 -20.16 23.18
N TRP A 56 11.98 -19.07 23.92
CA TRP A 56 11.17 -17.94 23.46
C TRP A 56 11.64 -17.46 22.08
N PRO A 57 10.74 -17.04 21.19
CA PRO A 57 11.10 -16.59 19.84
C PRO A 57 12.19 -15.51 19.89
N PHE A 58 13.26 -15.71 19.14
CA PHE A 58 14.40 -14.80 19.07
C PHE A 58 14.84 -14.58 17.62
N VAL A 59 15.59 -13.52 17.40
CA VAL A 59 16.19 -13.19 16.11
C VAL A 59 17.71 -13.14 16.30
N ARG A 60 18.45 -13.54 15.28
CA ARG A 60 19.90 -13.33 15.19
C ARG A 60 20.14 -12.14 14.26
N PRO A 61 20.46 -10.95 14.81
CA PRO A 61 20.77 -9.79 13.98
C PRO A 61 21.95 -10.10 13.06
N VAL A 62 21.94 -9.48 11.88
CA VAL A 62 23.09 -9.60 10.96
C VAL A 62 24.02 -8.41 11.14
N LYS A 63 25.31 -8.62 10.87
CA LYS A 63 26.33 -7.56 10.81
C LYS A 63 26.96 -7.55 9.42
N LEU A 64 27.28 -6.38 8.93
CA LEU A 64 28.02 -6.19 7.69
C LEU A 64 29.49 -6.54 7.93
N VAL A 65 29.96 -7.61 7.31
CA VAL A 65 31.36 -8.11 7.42
C VAL A 65 32.22 -7.55 6.31
N ASP A 66 31.67 -7.45 5.10
CA ASP A 66 32.37 -6.87 3.96
C ASP A 66 31.52 -5.80 3.31
N ARG A 67 32.04 -4.55 3.27
CA ARG A 67 31.36 -3.40 2.66
C ARG A 67 31.40 -3.44 1.14
N LEU A 68 32.43 -4.01 0.54
CA LEU A 68 32.58 -4.03 -0.93
C LEU A 68 31.65 -5.09 -1.54
N GLU A 69 31.63 -6.27 -0.93
CA GLU A 69 30.76 -7.37 -1.38
C GLU A 69 29.36 -7.31 -0.76
N ARG A 70 29.11 -6.35 0.18
CA ARG A 70 27.86 -6.27 0.96
C ARG A 70 27.50 -7.60 1.62
N ARG A 71 28.51 -8.27 2.17
CA ARG A 71 28.36 -9.57 2.82
C ARG A 71 27.93 -9.38 4.27
N PHE A 72 26.77 -9.96 4.59
CA PHE A 72 26.23 -9.99 5.94
C PHE A 72 26.39 -11.37 6.56
N GLU A 73 26.73 -11.40 7.84
CA GLU A 73 26.77 -12.63 8.63
C GLU A 73 25.87 -12.49 9.86
N ALA A 74 25.12 -13.57 10.16
CA ALA A 74 24.30 -13.60 11.36
C ALA A 74 25.18 -13.62 12.60
N THR A 75 24.84 -12.80 13.58
CA THR A 75 25.52 -12.83 14.88
C THR A 75 25.14 -14.10 15.64
N ARG A 76 25.97 -14.47 16.61
CA ARG A 76 25.63 -15.56 17.55
C ARG A 76 24.67 -15.12 18.65
N ASP A 77 24.40 -13.82 18.73
CA ASP A 77 23.53 -13.24 19.75
C ASP A 77 22.07 -13.64 19.48
N GLU A 78 21.44 -14.25 20.45
CA GLU A 78 20.03 -14.60 20.43
C GLU A 78 19.24 -13.46 21.09
N VAL A 79 18.66 -12.57 20.28
CA VAL A 79 17.90 -11.41 20.77
C VAL A 79 16.42 -11.76 20.85
N PRO A 80 15.83 -11.82 22.06
CA PRO A 80 14.44 -12.23 22.22
C PRO A 80 13.48 -11.21 21.61
N ILE A 81 12.42 -11.72 20.97
CA ILE A 81 11.32 -10.89 20.47
C ILE A 81 10.47 -10.45 21.66
N ARG A 82 10.23 -9.16 21.76
CA ARG A 82 9.37 -8.53 22.78
C ARG A 82 8.00 -8.23 22.18
N TRP A 83 6.95 -8.55 22.91
CA TRP A 83 5.57 -8.27 22.53
C TRP A 83 5.10 -6.95 23.14
N PHE A 84 4.34 -6.17 22.35
CA PHE A 84 3.70 -4.91 22.76
C PHE A 84 4.67 -3.92 23.42
N ASN A 85 5.88 -3.81 22.86
CA ASN A 85 6.86 -2.86 23.33
C ASN A 85 6.81 -1.58 22.47
N SER A 86 6.79 -0.41 23.13
CA SER A 86 6.82 0.91 22.46
C SER A 86 5.70 1.12 21.41
N GLY A 87 4.53 0.49 21.60
CA GLY A 87 3.39 0.61 20.69
C GLY A 87 3.47 -0.26 19.45
N VAL A 88 4.47 -1.14 19.34
CA VAL A 88 4.65 -2.11 18.25
C VAL A 88 4.36 -3.51 18.76
N LEU A 89 3.65 -4.31 17.95
CA LEU A 89 3.26 -5.68 18.31
C LEU A 89 4.47 -6.58 18.55
N LEU A 90 5.47 -6.51 17.67
CA LEU A 90 6.68 -7.32 17.72
C LEU A 90 7.89 -6.42 17.52
N SER A 91 8.80 -6.42 18.48
CA SER A 91 10.05 -5.68 18.42
C SER A 91 11.20 -6.48 19.03
N ILE A 92 12.42 -6.04 18.80
CA ILE A 92 13.61 -6.53 19.49
C ILE A 92 14.32 -5.36 20.18
N ASP A 93 15.33 -5.67 20.97
CA ASP A 93 16.20 -4.66 21.55
C ASP A 93 17.15 -4.09 20.48
N GLU A 94 16.83 -2.89 19.97
CA GLU A 94 17.60 -2.24 18.90
C GLU A 94 19.07 -1.95 19.28
N SER A 95 19.42 -1.93 20.57
CA SER A 95 20.80 -1.76 21.02
C SER A 95 21.70 -2.92 20.58
N ARG A 96 21.12 -4.10 20.35
CA ARG A 96 21.80 -5.30 19.84
C ARG A 96 21.76 -5.45 18.33
N GLY A 97 21.04 -4.56 17.64
CA GLY A 97 20.89 -4.51 16.20
C GLY A 97 19.43 -4.39 15.77
N PRO A 98 19.16 -3.86 14.58
CA PRO A 98 17.80 -3.75 14.03
C PRO A 98 17.29 -5.12 13.56
N TRP A 99 15.95 -5.26 13.51
CA TRP A 99 15.30 -6.44 12.96
C TRP A 99 14.58 -6.12 11.65
N PHE A 100 14.97 -6.81 10.59
CA PHE A 100 14.36 -6.67 9.26
C PHE A 100 13.68 -7.98 8.84
N PRO A 101 12.38 -8.16 9.08
CA PRO A 101 11.66 -9.41 8.77
C PRO A 101 11.78 -9.84 7.31
N LEU A 102 11.76 -8.88 6.37
CA LEU A 102 11.92 -9.11 4.93
C LEU A 102 13.21 -8.50 4.34
N GLY A 103 14.18 -8.17 5.21
CA GLY A 103 15.40 -7.50 4.78
C GLY A 103 15.22 -6.01 4.51
N THR A 104 16.22 -5.41 3.87
CA THR A 104 16.24 -3.98 3.54
C THR A 104 16.40 -3.74 2.05
N ASP A 105 16.01 -2.55 1.61
CA ASP A 105 16.20 -2.09 0.24
C ASP A 105 17.62 -1.47 0.03
N PRO A 106 17.99 -1.04 -1.20
CA PRO A 106 19.27 -0.42 -1.49
C PRO A 106 19.58 0.87 -0.70
N LEU A 107 18.57 1.47 -0.06
CA LEU A 107 18.71 2.64 0.79
C LEU A 107 18.69 2.26 2.30
N GLY A 108 18.80 0.97 2.62
CA GLY A 108 18.78 0.48 3.99
C GLY A 108 17.42 0.63 4.70
N ARG A 109 16.30 0.72 3.97
CA ARG A 109 14.96 0.87 4.56
C ARG A 109 14.31 -0.50 4.70
N ASP A 110 13.60 -0.72 5.81
CA ASP A 110 12.91 -1.97 6.09
C ASP A 110 11.81 -2.27 5.06
N VAL A 111 11.97 -3.35 4.29
CA VAL A 111 11.04 -3.77 3.24
C VAL A 111 9.68 -4.15 3.81
N PHE A 112 9.62 -4.80 4.99
CA PHE A 112 8.37 -5.19 5.62
C PHE A 112 7.52 -3.96 6.02
N SER A 113 8.13 -2.98 6.67
CA SER A 113 7.47 -1.73 7.04
C SER A 113 6.99 -0.98 5.80
N ARG A 114 7.80 -0.90 4.77
CA ARG A 114 7.43 -0.24 3.50
C ARG A 114 6.28 -0.94 2.79
N LEU A 115 6.24 -2.27 2.81
CA LEU A 115 5.15 -3.05 2.21
C LEU A 115 3.81 -2.73 2.88
N LEU A 116 3.76 -2.77 4.21
CA LEU A 116 2.51 -2.52 4.95
C LEU A 116 2.04 -1.06 4.85
N PHE A 117 2.95 -0.10 5.00
CA PHE A 117 2.61 1.32 4.82
C PHE A 117 2.26 1.65 3.37
N GLY A 118 2.92 1.02 2.39
CA GLY A 118 2.57 1.13 0.97
C GLY A 118 1.18 0.58 0.68
N ALA A 119 0.84 -0.59 1.22
CA ALA A 119 -0.50 -1.16 1.12
C ALA A 119 -1.57 -0.22 1.73
N ARG A 120 -1.30 0.35 2.91
CA ARG A 120 -2.18 1.34 3.54
C ARG A 120 -2.42 2.55 2.65
N LEU A 121 -1.36 3.13 2.08
CA LEU A 121 -1.47 4.27 1.17
C LEU A 121 -2.27 3.91 -0.08
N SER A 122 -1.93 2.80 -0.74
CA SER A 122 -2.61 2.36 -1.97
C SER A 122 -4.09 2.07 -1.77
N LEU A 123 -4.45 1.38 -0.68
CA LEU A 123 -5.85 1.11 -0.34
C LEU A 123 -6.62 2.38 0.00
N SER A 124 -5.99 3.35 0.68
CA SER A 124 -6.60 4.64 0.99
C SER A 124 -6.85 5.45 -0.29
N VAL A 125 -5.88 5.50 -1.20
CA VAL A 125 -6.04 6.15 -2.52
C VAL A 125 -7.17 5.48 -3.31
N ALA A 126 -7.18 4.15 -3.39
CA ALA A 126 -8.21 3.39 -4.11
C ALA A 126 -9.62 3.64 -3.53
N PHE A 127 -9.75 3.68 -2.20
CA PHE A 127 -11.02 3.97 -1.53
C PHE A 127 -11.53 5.38 -1.85
N VAL A 128 -10.68 6.40 -1.68
CA VAL A 128 -11.07 7.80 -1.94
C VAL A 128 -11.38 8.03 -3.42
N ALA A 129 -10.56 7.46 -4.31
CA ALA A 129 -10.79 7.54 -5.76
C ALA A 129 -12.11 6.87 -6.17
N SER A 130 -12.39 5.67 -5.65
CA SER A 130 -13.63 4.94 -5.95
C SER A 130 -14.86 5.68 -5.42
N LEU A 131 -14.76 6.26 -4.23
CA LEU A 131 -15.83 7.07 -3.66
C LEU A 131 -16.09 8.33 -4.50
N GLY A 132 -15.02 9.03 -4.91
CA GLY A 132 -15.12 10.19 -5.81
C GLY A 132 -15.73 9.83 -7.16
N ALA A 133 -15.28 8.73 -7.77
CA ALA A 133 -15.84 8.23 -9.02
C ALA A 133 -17.33 7.84 -8.89
N LEU A 134 -17.69 7.20 -7.77
CA LEU A 134 -19.08 6.84 -7.47
C LEU A 134 -19.96 8.08 -7.34
N LEU A 135 -19.56 9.05 -6.54
CA LEU A 135 -20.34 10.28 -6.32
C LEU A 135 -20.51 11.09 -7.62
N ALA A 136 -19.43 11.29 -8.37
CA ALA A 136 -19.47 11.98 -9.64
C ALA A 136 -20.32 11.21 -10.67
N GLY A 137 -20.14 9.90 -10.74
CA GLY A 137 -20.91 9.03 -11.64
C GLY A 137 -22.40 8.98 -11.31
N LEU A 138 -22.77 8.94 -10.02
CA LEU A 138 -24.15 9.03 -9.56
C LEU A 138 -24.78 10.38 -9.94
N ALA A 139 -24.06 11.49 -9.72
CA ALA A 139 -24.54 12.81 -10.06
C ALA A 139 -24.76 12.98 -11.56
N VAL A 140 -23.74 12.70 -12.37
CA VAL A 140 -23.81 12.86 -13.84
C VAL A 140 -24.76 11.86 -14.48
N GLY A 141 -24.68 10.58 -14.11
CA GLY A 141 -25.54 9.52 -14.63
C GLY A 141 -27.00 9.70 -14.20
N GLY A 142 -27.23 10.18 -12.96
CA GLY A 142 -28.54 10.51 -12.44
C GLY A 142 -29.19 11.66 -13.23
N VAL A 143 -28.46 12.76 -13.39
CA VAL A 143 -28.96 13.93 -14.18
C VAL A 143 -29.20 13.51 -15.62
N ALA A 144 -28.29 12.77 -16.25
CA ALA A 144 -28.48 12.32 -17.65
C ALA A 144 -29.69 11.41 -17.81
N GLY A 145 -29.89 10.44 -16.91
CA GLY A 145 -31.02 9.51 -16.98
C GLY A 145 -32.38 10.18 -16.69
N PHE A 146 -32.38 11.20 -15.82
CA PHE A 146 -33.63 11.92 -15.47
C PHE A 146 -34.03 12.97 -16.50
N ALA A 147 -33.06 13.74 -17.05
CA ALA A 147 -33.31 14.84 -17.96
C ALA A 147 -33.63 14.37 -19.39
N GLY A 148 -33.01 13.30 -19.84
CA GLY A 148 -33.17 12.79 -21.21
C GLY A 148 -32.70 13.77 -22.30
N GLY A 149 -32.95 13.41 -23.54
CA GLY A 149 -32.80 14.28 -24.72
C GLY A 149 -31.37 14.82 -24.92
N ARG A 150 -31.27 16.12 -25.25
CA ARG A 150 -29.96 16.73 -25.58
C ARG A 150 -28.99 16.79 -24.42
N LEU A 151 -29.47 16.98 -23.17
CA LEU A 151 -28.61 17.04 -22.01
C LEU A 151 -27.97 15.64 -21.73
N GLU A 152 -28.78 14.60 -21.81
CA GLU A 152 -28.29 13.21 -21.72
C GLU A 152 -27.21 12.95 -22.76
N THR A 153 -27.48 13.27 -24.03
CA THR A 153 -26.54 13.07 -25.13
C THR A 153 -25.22 13.82 -24.89
N ALA A 154 -25.28 15.07 -24.43
CA ALA A 154 -24.08 15.87 -24.14
C ALA A 154 -23.28 15.29 -22.96
N LEU A 155 -23.93 14.91 -21.85
CA LEU A 155 -23.26 14.34 -20.70
C LEU A 155 -22.62 12.98 -21.01
N MET A 156 -23.31 12.13 -21.77
CA MET A 156 -22.78 10.85 -22.18
C MET A 156 -21.64 11.00 -23.20
N ALA A 157 -21.68 11.98 -24.10
CA ALA A 157 -20.57 12.29 -25.01
C ALA A 157 -19.31 12.72 -24.24
N VAL A 158 -19.44 13.49 -23.16
CA VAL A 158 -18.30 13.82 -22.26
C VAL A 158 -17.77 12.55 -21.58
N ALA A 159 -18.65 11.67 -21.08
CA ALA A 159 -18.26 10.42 -20.48
C ALA A 159 -17.51 9.53 -21.49
N ASP A 160 -17.99 9.46 -22.73
CA ASP A 160 -17.35 8.70 -23.81
C ASP A 160 -15.98 9.26 -24.17
N PHE A 161 -15.86 10.59 -24.24
CA PHE A 161 -14.58 11.25 -24.48
C PHE A 161 -13.54 10.88 -23.40
N VAL A 162 -13.94 10.94 -22.12
CA VAL A 162 -13.04 10.57 -21.01
C VAL A 162 -12.61 9.10 -21.12
N LEU A 163 -13.52 8.19 -21.51
CA LEU A 163 -13.21 6.77 -21.66
C LEU A 163 -12.28 6.45 -22.84
N VAL A 164 -12.29 7.26 -23.87
CA VAL A 164 -11.39 7.12 -25.03
C VAL A 164 -9.96 7.55 -24.69
N LEU A 165 -9.81 8.47 -23.71
CA LEU A 165 -8.49 8.90 -23.26
C LEU A 165 -7.79 7.77 -22.50
N PRO A 166 -6.63 7.25 -22.98
CA PRO A 166 -5.88 6.27 -22.22
C PRO A 166 -5.44 6.86 -20.90
N ALA A 167 -5.87 6.29 -19.76
CA ALA A 167 -5.61 6.81 -18.42
C ALA A 167 -4.12 7.07 -18.16
N ILE A 168 -3.23 6.26 -18.77
CA ILE A 168 -1.78 6.42 -18.64
C ILE A 168 -1.29 7.78 -19.17
N TYR A 169 -1.83 8.27 -20.30
CA TYR A 169 -1.43 9.58 -20.83
C TYR A 169 -1.93 10.74 -19.96
N VAL A 170 -3.12 10.60 -19.38
CA VAL A 170 -3.65 11.60 -18.44
C VAL A 170 -2.76 11.68 -17.20
N VAL A 171 -2.37 10.54 -16.64
CA VAL A 171 -1.45 10.44 -15.50
C VAL A 171 -0.08 11.06 -15.84
N LEU A 172 0.48 10.74 -17.00
CA LEU A 172 1.77 11.27 -17.44
C LEU A 172 1.72 12.79 -17.69
N ALA A 173 0.66 13.29 -18.33
CA ALA A 173 0.49 14.73 -18.58
C ALA A 173 0.36 15.51 -17.26
N LEU A 174 -0.45 15.00 -16.32
CA LEU A 174 -0.57 15.58 -14.98
C LEU A 174 0.78 15.55 -14.24
N ARG A 175 1.50 14.42 -14.31
CA ARG A 175 2.82 14.32 -13.68
C ARG A 175 3.82 15.32 -14.27
N ALA A 176 3.78 15.55 -15.59
CA ALA A 176 4.65 16.54 -16.25
C ALA A 176 4.33 17.98 -15.85
N ALA A 177 3.07 18.28 -15.52
CA ALA A 177 2.64 19.62 -15.07
C ALA A 177 2.91 19.87 -13.57
N MET A 178 3.31 18.86 -12.81
CA MET A 178 3.53 18.97 -11.36
C MET A 178 4.99 19.25 -11.01
N PRO A 179 5.25 19.83 -9.82
CA PRO A 179 6.59 19.98 -9.29
C PRO A 179 7.32 18.62 -9.22
N LEU A 180 8.65 18.64 -9.37
CA LEU A 180 9.49 17.45 -9.31
C LEU A 180 9.40 16.76 -7.95
N VAL A 181 9.28 17.55 -6.88
CA VAL A 181 9.17 17.07 -5.51
C VAL A 181 7.76 17.34 -4.98
N LEU A 182 7.00 16.29 -4.73
CA LEU A 182 5.67 16.35 -4.13
C LEU A 182 5.73 15.80 -2.71
N SER A 183 5.01 16.44 -1.80
CA SER A 183 4.78 15.88 -0.47
C SER A 183 3.83 14.67 -0.55
N VAL A 184 3.91 13.78 0.46
CA VAL A 184 3.04 12.59 0.52
C VAL A 184 1.54 12.93 0.41
N PRO A 185 1.00 13.97 1.10
CA PRO A 185 -0.38 14.38 0.92
C PRO A 185 -0.71 14.85 -0.50
N GLN A 186 0.19 15.57 -1.15
CA GLN A 186 -0.03 16.01 -2.53
C GLN A 186 -0.12 14.83 -3.49
N VAL A 187 0.77 13.85 -3.36
CA VAL A 187 0.72 12.61 -4.15
C VAL A 187 -0.61 11.88 -3.92
N PHE A 188 -1.03 11.76 -2.65
CA PHE A 188 -2.28 11.11 -2.28
C PHE A 188 -3.50 11.74 -2.97
N TRP A 189 -3.68 13.05 -2.82
CA TRP A 189 -4.82 13.76 -3.39
C TRP A 189 -4.79 13.77 -4.91
N THR A 190 -3.61 13.95 -5.50
CA THR A 190 -3.46 13.94 -6.97
C THR A 190 -3.86 12.60 -7.56
N LEU A 191 -3.31 11.50 -7.03
CA LEU A 191 -3.65 10.16 -7.52
C LEU A 191 -5.13 9.86 -7.32
N SER A 192 -5.70 10.21 -6.16
CA SER A 192 -7.11 10.00 -5.88
C SER A 192 -8.00 10.76 -6.85
N LEU A 193 -7.69 12.03 -7.15
CA LEU A 193 -8.45 12.85 -8.09
C LEU A 193 -8.38 12.32 -9.52
N VAL A 194 -7.17 11.96 -9.98
CA VAL A 194 -6.97 11.42 -11.34
C VAL A 194 -7.73 10.12 -11.55
N LEU A 195 -7.64 9.21 -10.58
CA LEU A 195 -8.35 7.94 -10.65
C LEU A 195 -9.87 8.12 -10.56
N ALA A 196 -10.36 9.05 -9.73
CA ALA A 196 -11.78 9.41 -9.67
C ALA A 196 -12.25 10.00 -11.00
N ALA A 197 -11.48 10.92 -11.58
CA ALA A 197 -11.77 11.54 -12.87
C ALA A 197 -11.76 10.56 -14.04
N ALA A 198 -10.98 9.49 -13.96
CA ALA A 198 -10.99 8.42 -14.96
C ALA A 198 -12.10 7.39 -14.75
N GLY A 199 -12.55 7.19 -13.49
CA GLY A 199 -13.50 6.13 -13.13
C GLY A 199 -14.97 6.50 -13.22
N TRP A 200 -15.33 7.78 -13.03
CA TRP A 200 -16.74 8.23 -12.98
C TRP A 200 -17.58 7.90 -14.23
N PRO A 201 -17.04 7.87 -15.49
CA PRO A 201 -17.89 7.63 -16.65
C PRO A 201 -18.49 6.23 -16.68
N VAL A 202 -17.77 5.23 -16.18
CA VAL A 202 -18.26 3.84 -16.09
C VAL A 202 -19.48 3.78 -15.17
N VAL A 203 -19.40 4.46 -14.02
CA VAL A 203 -20.49 4.55 -13.05
C VAL A 203 -21.67 5.33 -13.64
N ALA A 204 -21.40 6.48 -14.28
CA ALA A 204 -22.42 7.33 -14.87
C ALA A 204 -23.25 6.59 -15.93
N ARG A 205 -22.61 5.80 -16.79
CA ARG A 205 -23.33 4.98 -17.78
C ARG A 205 -24.20 3.91 -17.13
N GLY A 206 -23.71 3.24 -16.10
CA GLY A 206 -24.47 2.25 -15.36
C GLY A 206 -25.72 2.86 -14.71
N VAL A 207 -25.54 3.98 -14.01
CA VAL A 207 -26.63 4.71 -13.33
C VAL A 207 -27.67 5.24 -14.34
N ARG A 208 -27.20 5.87 -15.42
CA ARG A 208 -28.09 6.32 -16.51
C ARG A 208 -28.91 5.15 -17.09
N GLY A 209 -28.28 3.99 -17.33
CA GLY A 209 -28.99 2.82 -17.86
C GLY A 209 -30.07 2.29 -16.92
N ILE A 210 -29.89 2.41 -15.61
CA ILE A 210 -30.89 1.98 -14.60
C ILE A 210 -32.06 2.99 -14.53
N ILE A 211 -31.78 4.29 -14.64
CA ILE A 211 -32.82 5.35 -14.50
C ILE A 211 -33.66 5.51 -15.79
N ALA A 212 -33.06 5.28 -16.95
CA ALA A 212 -33.71 5.40 -18.26
C ALA A 212 -34.50 4.15 -18.69
N ALA A 213 -34.40 3.03 -17.90
CA ALA A 213 -35.15 1.81 -18.13
C ALA A 213 -36.55 1.86 -17.54
#